data_d3dfab23e6595165b4f7c4d288ca2ba8
#
_entry.id   d3dfab23e6595165b4f7c4d288ca2ba8
#
_cell.length_a   1.000
_cell.length_b   1.000
_cell.length_c   1.000
_cell.angle_alpha   90.00
_cell.angle_beta   90.00
_cell.angle_gamma   90.00
#
_symmetry.space_group_name_H-M   'P 1'
#
loop_
_entity.id
_entity.type
_entity.pdbx_description
1 polymer ?
#
loop_
_entity_poly.entity_id
_entity_poly.type
_entity_poly.pdbx_seq_one_letter_code
_entity_poly.pdbx_strand_id
1 'polypeptide(L)'
;MGCNEALEYARKLVASLEKHVYDPVYKGYFESCKPDWTHDPWTRGVNRLPTDEKTMNNHLHLIEAYTCLLRTDKSDFMQNKVREHLYVMLNKIVDHDIHHYFYFQARDWKPTTQEISFGHDIEGTWLMMETAEVLGEPEAMRYTKDTCMNMARACYEQGFRKEDGAMLSEYDPVTGHSSPFLSWWEQNEAVVGFLNAWEVTGEEKYLDASLKCFEFAREHFVD
;
A
#
# COMPACT_ATOMS: atom_id res chain seq x y z
N MET A 1 -12.20 22.72 -4.55
CA MET A 1 -13.58 22.59 -5.07
C MET A 1 -14.45 22.04 -3.93
N GLY A 2 -15.41 22.79 -3.41
CA GLY A 2 -16.25 22.32 -2.30
C GLY A 2 -17.54 21.68 -2.82
N CYS A 3 -17.55 20.36 -3.03
CA CYS A 3 -18.77 19.64 -3.31
C CYS A 3 -19.26 18.96 -2.03
N ASN A 4 -20.20 19.59 -1.32
CA ASN A 4 -20.76 19.07 -0.05
C ASN A 4 -21.42 17.69 -0.25
N GLU A 5 -22.06 17.47 -1.38
CA GLU A 5 -22.70 16.18 -1.69
C GLU A 5 -21.66 15.04 -1.80
N ALA A 6 -20.53 15.28 -2.46
CA ALA A 6 -19.43 14.30 -2.53
C ALA A 6 -18.88 13.96 -1.14
N LEU A 7 -18.71 14.97 -0.29
CA LEU A 7 -18.26 14.75 1.10
C LEU A 7 -19.27 13.92 1.91
N GLU A 8 -20.57 14.18 1.74
CA GLU A 8 -21.62 13.38 2.40
C GLU A 8 -21.61 11.92 1.93
N TYR A 9 -21.42 11.65 0.64
CA TYR A 9 -21.29 10.28 0.14
C TYR A 9 -20.03 9.59 0.66
N ALA A 10 -18.90 10.29 0.69
CA ALA A 10 -17.66 9.75 1.26
C ALA A 10 -17.84 9.36 2.74
N ARG A 11 -18.47 10.22 3.55
CA ARG A 11 -18.77 9.91 4.96
C ARG A 11 -19.71 8.71 5.12
N LYS A 12 -20.74 8.59 4.27
CA LYS A 12 -21.64 7.43 4.27
C LYS A 12 -20.90 6.14 3.91
N LEU A 13 -20.00 6.20 2.93
CA LEU A 13 -19.19 5.06 2.55
C LEU A 13 -18.26 4.64 3.70
N VAL A 14 -17.55 5.58 4.32
CA VAL A 14 -16.73 5.29 5.50
C VAL A 14 -17.55 4.66 6.61
N ALA A 15 -18.72 5.20 6.93
CA ALA A 15 -19.61 4.63 7.95
C ALA A 15 -20.04 3.19 7.61
N SER A 16 -20.24 2.88 6.33
CA SER A 16 -20.56 1.53 5.87
C SER A 16 -19.37 0.58 6.02
N LEU A 17 -18.15 1.02 5.64
CA LEU A 17 -16.93 0.24 5.79
C LEU A 17 -16.65 -0.08 7.27
N GLU A 18 -16.74 0.94 8.13
CA GLU A 18 -16.54 0.78 9.57
C GLU A 18 -17.54 -0.18 10.21
N LYS A 19 -18.78 -0.17 9.71
CA LYS A 19 -19.83 -1.05 10.23
C LYS A 19 -19.68 -2.50 9.77
N HIS A 20 -19.25 -2.72 8.53
CA HIS A 20 -19.40 -4.02 7.87
C HIS A 20 -18.07 -4.69 7.51
N VAL A 21 -17.00 -3.94 7.30
CA VAL A 21 -15.72 -4.45 6.77
C VAL A 21 -14.59 -4.34 7.78
N TYR A 22 -14.70 -3.41 8.74
CA TYR A 22 -13.70 -3.24 9.78
C TYR A 22 -13.71 -4.41 10.78
N ASP A 23 -12.53 -4.94 11.12
CA ASP A 23 -12.38 -5.95 12.17
C ASP A 23 -12.09 -5.31 13.54
N PRO A 24 -13.07 -5.26 14.46
CA PRO A 24 -12.87 -4.62 15.76
C PRO A 24 -11.94 -5.40 16.70
N VAL A 25 -11.67 -6.69 16.41
CA VAL A 25 -10.85 -7.56 17.24
C VAL A 25 -9.38 -7.40 16.93
N TYR A 26 -9.00 -7.59 15.67
CA TYR A 26 -7.61 -7.55 15.24
C TYR A 26 -7.23 -6.26 14.49
N LYS A 27 -8.19 -5.34 14.32
CA LYS A 27 -8.05 -4.11 13.53
C LYS A 27 -7.88 -4.38 12.04
N GLY A 28 -7.90 -3.30 11.26
CA GLY A 28 -7.86 -3.39 9.80
C GLY A 28 -9.18 -3.86 9.19
N TYR A 29 -9.15 -4.19 7.91
CA TYR A 29 -10.34 -4.41 7.10
C TYR A 29 -10.26 -5.74 6.37
N PHE A 30 -11.39 -6.44 6.30
CA PHE A 30 -11.48 -7.65 5.50
C PHE A 30 -11.43 -7.33 4.01
N GLU A 31 -10.82 -8.21 3.21
CA GLU A 31 -10.73 -8.06 1.75
C GLU A 31 -12.08 -8.15 1.08
N SER A 32 -12.95 -9.00 1.58
CA SER A 32 -14.27 -9.24 0.99
C SER A 32 -15.28 -9.67 2.04
N CYS A 33 -16.55 -9.68 1.67
CA CYS A 33 -17.65 -10.14 2.51
C CYS A 33 -18.69 -10.90 1.66
N LYS A 34 -19.56 -11.61 2.33
CA LYS A 34 -20.76 -12.19 1.70
C LYS A 34 -21.79 -11.07 1.42
N PRO A 35 -22.81 -11.35 0.60
CA PRO A 35 -23.87 -10.36 0.29
C PRO A 35 -24.61 -9.81 1.52
N ASP A 36 -24.62 -10.55 2.63
CA ASP A 36 -25.21 -10.16 3.90
C ASP A 36 -24.21 -9.44 4.84
N TRP A 37 -23.03 -9.08 4.34
CA TRP A 37 -21.92 -8.47 5.07
C TRP A 37 -21.24 -9.36 6.11
N THR A 38 -21.50 -10.66 6.13
CA THR A 38 -20.81 -11.58 7.03
C THR A 38 -19.48 -12.06 6.43
N HIS A 39 -18.58 -12.49 7.29
CA HIS A 39 -17.25 -13.00 6.98
C HIS A 39 -17.07 -14.39 7.57
N ASP A 40 -16.45 -15.31 6.85
CA ASP A 40 -16.11 -16.63 7.37
C ASP A 40 -14.94 -17.26 6.56
N PRO A 41 -14.21 -18.24 7.17
CA PRO A 41 -13.07 -18.89 6.51
C PRO A 41 -13.45 -19.86 5.38
N TRP A 42 -14.73 -20.14 5.18
CA TRP A 42 -15.21 -21.14 4.23
C TRP A 42 -15.71 -20.55 2.93
N THR A 43 -16.25 -19.34 2.96
CA THR A 43 -16.71 -18.62 1.77
C THR A 43 -15.53 -18.01 1.06
N ARG A 44 -15.46 -18.18 -0.26
CA ARG A 44 -14.44 -17.58 -1.11
C ARG A 44 -14.93 -16.27 -1.71
N GLY A 45 -14.21 -15.21 -1.43
CA GLY A 45 -14.44 -13.87 -1.97
C GLY A 45 -13.51 -13.55 -3.14
N VAL A 46 -13.04 -12.31 -3.19
CA VAL A 46 -12.08 -11.83 -4.18
C VAL A 46 -10.79 -12.66 -4.10
N ASN A 47 -10.16 -12.89 -5.26
CA ASN A 47 -8.95 -13.71 -5.37
C ASN A 47 -9.06 -15.15 -4.82
N ARG A 48 -10.30 -15.63 -4.62
CA ARG A 48 -10.61 -16.93 -4.00
C ARG A 48 -10.11 -17.07 -2.55
N LEU A 49 -9.81 -15.97 -1.90
CA LEU A 49 -9.44 -15.94 -0.49
C LEU A 49 -10.68 -16.17 0.41
N PRO A 50 -10.52 -16.70 1.63
CA PRO A 50 -11.54 -16.65 2.67
C PRO A 50 -12.05 -15.24 2.89
N THR A 51 -13.35 -15.07 3.16
CA THR A 51 -13.93 -13.73 3.39
C THR A 51 -13.55 -13.10 4.72
N ASP A 52 -12.83 -13.81 5.57
CA ASP A 52 -12.26 -13.32 6.83
C ASP A 52 -10.74 -13.05 6.74
N GLU A 53 -10.16 -13.11 5.57
CA GLU A 53 -8.76 -12.73 5.34
C GLU A 53 -8.59 -11.24 5.03
N LYS A 54 -7.36 -10.78 5.15
CA LYS A 54 -6.92 -9.41 4.90
C LYS A 54 -5.82 -9.41 3.87
N THR A 55 -5.74 -8.35 3.09
CA THR A 55 -4.69 -8.17 2.09
C THR A 55 -4.01 -6.84 2.26
N MET A 56 -2.75 -6.79 1.89
CA MET A 56 -2.00 -5.54 1.77
C MET A 56 -2.69 -4.60 0.79
N ASN A 57 -3.10 -5.09 -0.38
CA ASN A 57 -3.68 -4.29 -1.46
C ASN A 57 -4.95 -3.53 -1.02
N ASN A 58 -5.87 -4.21 -0.30
CA ASN A 58 -7.05 -3.56 0.24
C ASN A 58 -6.70 -2.43 1.22
N HIS A 59 -5.73 -2.68 2.11
CA HIS A 59 -5.30 -1.68 3.08
C HIS A 59 -4.58 -0.50 2.42
N LEU A 60 -3.79 -0.76 1.38
CA LEU A 60 -3.09 0.27 0.63
C LEU A 60 -4.07 1.26 -0.01
N HIS A 61 -5.08 0.78 -0.71
CA HIS A 61 -6.07 1.66 -1.34
C HIS A 61 -7.06 2.29 -0.36
N LEU A 62 -7.32 1.65 0.78
CA LEU A 62 -8.11 2.29 1.84
C LEU A 62 -7.35 3.42 2.53
N ILE A 63 -6.04 3.28 2.78
CA ILE A 63 -5.27 4.38 3.38
C ILE A 63 -5.16 5.56 2.43
N GLU A 64 -5.00 5.32 1.13
CA GLU A 64 -5.04 6.35 0.09
C GLU A 64 -6.36 7.15 0.14
N ALA A 65 -7.49 6.43 0.08
CA ALA A 65 -8.82 7.04 0.11
C ALA A 65 -9.10 7.80 1.42
N TYR A 66 -8.70 7.24 2.56
CA TYR A 66 -8.88 7.86 3.87
C TYR A 66 -7.99 9.08 4.06
N THR A 67 -6.77 9.04 3.55
CA THR A 67 -5.84 10.18 3.55
C THR A 67 -6.39 11.34 2.71
N CYS A 68 -6.91 11.02 1.52
CA CYS A 68 -7.57 12.00 0.67
C CYS A 68 -8.78 12.63 1.37
N LEU A 69 -9.63 11.82 2.02
CA LEU A 69 -10.78 12.33 2.77
C LEU A 69 -10.35 13.19 3.97
N LEU A 70 -9.30 12.81 4.70
CA LEU A 70 -8.78 13.56 5.84
C LEU A 70 -8.34 14.98 5.47
N ARG A 71 -7.92 15.25 4.24
CA ARG A 71 -7.60 16.61 3.77
C ARG A 71 -8.81 17.55 3.84
N THR A 72 -10.02 17.01 3.74
CA THR A 72 -11.28 17.77 3.75
C THR A 72 -12.06 17.58 5.05
N ASP A 73 -12.14 16.37 5.57
CA ASP A 73 -12.81 16.04 6.83
C ASP A 73 -11.79 15.94 7.98
N LYS A 74 -11.57 17.06 8.66
CA LYS A 74 -10.62 17.18 9.78
C LYS A 74 -11.22 16.73 11.12
N SER A 75 -12.30 15.94 11.13
CA SER A 75 -12.89 15.42 12.35
C SER A 75 -11.93 14.51 13.12
N ASP A 76 -12.04 14.49 14.44
CA ASP A 76 -11.26 13.59 15.31
C ASP A 76 -11.47 12.13 14.93
N PHE A 77 -12.66 11.78 14.46
CA PHE A 77 -12.96 10.43 13.95
C PHE A 77 -12.06 10.07 12.79
N MET A 78 -11.99 10.90 11.74
CA MET A 78 -11.15 10.64 10.56
C MET A 78 -9.66 10.65 10.91
N GLN A 79 -9.22 11.59 11.74
CA GLN A 79 -7.83 11.61 12.20
C GLN A 79 -7.45 10.32 12.92
N ASN A 80 -8.30 9.84 13.84
CA ASN A 80 -8.06 8.59 14.57
C ASN A 80 -8.07 7.38 13.63
N LYS A 81 -8.95 7.34 12.63
CA LYS A 81 -9.02 6.24 11.67
C LYS A 81 -7.81 6.19 10.75
N VAL A 82 -7.39 7.31 10.22
CA VAL A 82 -6.17 7.38 9.38
C VAL A 82 -4.94 7.00 10.20
N ARG A 83 -4.83 7.51 11.43
CA ARG A 83 -3.73 7.13 12.33
C ARG A 83 -3.72 5.62 12.63
N GLU A 84 -4.87 5.05 13.03
CA GLU A 84 -4.98 3.61 13.29
C GLU A 84 -4.58 2.80 12.05
N HIS A 85 -5.05 3.21 10.87
CA HIS A 85 -4.76 2.50 9.62
C HIS A 85 -3.27 2.60 9.25
N LEU A 86 -2.65 3.76 9.37
CA LEU A 86 -1.21 3.92 9.15
C LEU A 86 -0.40 3.00 10.06
N TYR A 87 -0.75 2.91 11.35
CA TYR A 87 -0.06 2.01 12.28
C TYR A 87 -0.36 0.52 12.02
N VAL A 88 -1.51 0.18 11.43
CA VAL A 88 -1.78 -1.18 10.93
C VAL A 88 -0.85 -1.50 9.76
N MET A 89 -0.71 -0.59 8.79
CA MET A 89 0.23 -0.76 7.67
C MET A 89 1.66 -0.98 8.20
N LEU A 90 2.15 -0.06 9.04
CA LEU A 90 3.51 -0.07 9.56
C LEU A 90 3.84 -1.28 10.44
N ASN A 91 2.89 -1.79 11.24
CA ASN A 91 3.19 -2.79 12.27
C ASN A 91 2.65 -4.20 11.97
N LYS A 92 1.74 -4.34 10.99
CA LYS A 92 1.10 -5.62 10.68
C LYS A 92 1.31 -6.08 9.25
N ILE A 93 1.48 -5.13 8.33
CA ILE A 93 1.57 -5.43 6.91
C ILE A 93 3.02 -5.35 6.43
N VAL A 94 3.85 -4.43 6.97
CA VAL A 94 5.28 -4.41 6.67
C VAL A 94 6.01 -5.51 7.44
N ASP A 95 6.75 -6.34 6.71
CA ASP A 95 7.78 -7.22 7.27
C ASP A 95 9.07 -6.42 7.46
N HIS A 96 9.42 -6.14 8.70
CA HIS A 96 10.60 -5.34 9.05
C HIS A 96 11.93 -6.09 8.90
N ASP A 97 11.91 -7.42 8.75
CA ASP A 97 13.13 -8.22 8.58
C ASP A 97 13.62 -8.14 7.12
N ILE A 98 12.70 -8.15 6.16
CA ILE A 98 13.01 -8.11 4.73
C ILE A 98 12.62 -6.79 4.05
N HIS A 99 11.87 -5.91 4.72
CA HIS A 99 11.41 -4.61 4.26
C HIS A 99 10.49 -4.67 3.03
N HIS A 100 9.59 -5.64 3.01
CA HIS A 100 8.52 -5.83 2.02
C HIS A 100 7.18 -5.96 2.73
N TYR A 101 6.09 -5.94 1.99
CA TYR A 101 4.78 -6.25 2.54
C TYR A 101 4.54 -7.75 2.65
N PHE A 102 3.86 -8.17 3.71
CA PHE A 102 3.10 -9.41 3.69
C PHE A 102 1.88 -9.24 2.77
N TYR A 103 1.85 -9.96 1.66
CA TYR A 103 0.83 -9.77 0.60
C TYR A 103 -0.56 -10.22 1.05
N PHE A 104 -0.66 -11.41 1.63
CA PHE A 104 -1.89 -11.99 2.17
C PHE A 104 -1.71 -12.38 3.62
N GLN A 105 -2.71 -12.09 4.45
CA GLN A 105 -2.71 -12.43 5.86
C GLN A 105 -4.04 -13.04 6.29
N ALA A 106 -3.97 -14.00 7.22
CA ALA A 106 -5.14 -14.44 7.96
C ALA A 106 -5.72 -13.29 8.79
N ARG A 107 -6.93 -13.47 9.31
CA ARG A 107 -7.62 -12.47 10.13
C ARG A 107 -6.76 -11.91 11.27
N ASP A 108 -5.93 -12.77 11.91
CA ASP A 108 -5.06 -12.42 13.03
C ASP A 108 -3.69 -11.88 12.62
N TRP A 109 -3.54 -11.49 11.35
CA TRP A 109 -2.34 -10.93 10.72
C TRP A 109 -1.21 -11.92 10.50
N LYS A 110 -1.44 -13.23 10.62
CA LYS A 110 -0.42 -14.21 10.23
C LYS A 110 -0.28 -14.22 8.71
N PRO A 111 0.94 -14.07 8.16
CA PRO A 111 1.17 -14.19 6.74
C PRO A 111 0.72 -15.58 6.23
N THR A 112 0.03 -15.60 5.10
CA THR A 112 -0.43 -16.83 4.43
C THR A 112 0.37 -17.13 3.16
N THR A 113 1.13 -16.15 2.66
CA THR A 113 2.07 -16.29 1.54
C THR A 113 3.39 -15.60 1.87
N GLN A 114 4.43 -15.90 1.09
CA GLN A 114 5.73 -15.22 1.16
C GLN A 114 6.06 -14.42 -0.11
N GLU A 115 5.08 -14.31 -0.99
CA GLU A 115 5.18 -13.58 -2.25
C GLU A 115 5.41 -12.09 -2.01
N ILE A 116 6.34 -11.51 -2.77
CA ILE A 116 6.69 -10.09 -2.77
C ILE A 116 6.13 -9.46 -4.04
N SER A 117 5.50 -8.32 -3.91
CA SER A 117 5.05 -7.49 -5.03
C SER A 117 5.78 -6.15 -4.99
N PHE A 118 6.81 -6.02 -5.80
CA PHE A 118 7.66 -4.81 -5.81
C PHE A 118 6.89 -3.55 -6.20
N GLY A 119 5.90 -3.67 -7.09
CA GLY A 119 5.03 -2.56 -7.46
C GLY A 119 4.25 -2.00 -6.28
N HIS A 120 3.60 -2.87 -5.50
CA HIS A 120 2.87 -2.43 -4.31
C HIS A 120 3.78 -1.96 -3.18
N ASP A 121 4.96 -2.58 -3.04
CA ASP A 121 5.92 -2.14 -2.03
C ASP A 121 6.37 -0.70 -2.26
N ILE A 122 6.76 -0.38 -3.51
CA ILE A 122 7.20 0.97 -3.84
C ILE A 122 6.04 1.98 -3.82
N GLU A 123 4.83 1.59 -4.24
CA GLU A 123 3.59 2.38 -4.13
C GLU A 123 3.31 2.73 -2.67
N GLY A 124 3.37 1.75 -1.78
CA GLY A 124 3.10 1.97 -0.37
C GLY A 124 4.07 2.91 0.31
N THR A 125 5.31 3.03 -0.17
CA THR A 125 6.27 3.96 0.44
C THR A 125 5.81 5.40 0.35
N TRP A 126 5.37 5.86 -0.82
CA TRP A 126 4.94 7.24 -0.99
C TRP A 126 3.52 7.47 -0.43
N LEU A 127 2.60 6.50 -0.50
CA LEU A 127 1.27 6.62 0.10
C LEU A 127 1.31 6.73 1.63
N MET A 128 2.14 5.93 2.30
CA MET A 128 2.32 6.04 3.75
C MET A 128 3.02 7.35 4.15
N MET A 129 3.99 7.83 3.38
CA MET A 129 4.63 9.12 3.61
C MET A 129 3.62 10.26 3.48
N GLU A 130 2.81 10.28 2.42
CA GLU A 130 1.73 11.26 2.24
C GLU A 130 0.72 11.23 3.41
N THR A 131 0.37 10.02 3.87
CA THR A 131 -0.52 9.85 5.03
C THR A 131 0.07 10.48 6.29
N ALA A 132 1.34 10.22 6.57
CA ALA A 132 2.02 10.79 7.74
C ALA A 132 2.12 12.32 7.66
N GLU A 133 2.34 12.87 6.48
CA GLU A 133 2.33 14.32 6.23
C GLU A 133 0.95 14.94 6.50
N VAL A 134 -0.12 14.32 6.01
CA VAL A 134 -1.49 14.80 6.20
C VAL A 134 -1.93 14.72 7.66
N LEU A 135 -1.48 13.69 8.40
CA LEU A 135 -1.68 13.58 9.85
C LEU A 135 -0.94 14.67 10.60
N GLY A 136 0.27 15.04 10.17
CA GLY A 136 1.07 16.11 10.77
C GLY A 136 1.62 15.78 12.15
N GLU A 137 1.78 14.49 12.49
CA GLU A 137 2.28 14.00 13.77
C GLU A 137 3.77 13.67 13.69
N PRO A 138 4.66 14.35 14.43
CA PRO A 138 6.11 14.18 14.27
C PRO A 138 6.61 12.75 14.53
N GLU A 139 6.00 12.04 15.47
CA GLU A 139 6.39 10.65 15.77
C GLU A 139 5.96 9.68 14.66
N ALA A 140 4.72 9.81 14.19
CA ALA A 140 4.22 9.04 13.05
C ALA A 140 5.07 9.30 11.80
N MET A 141 5.39 10.57 11.50
CA MET A 141 6.25 10.94 10.38
C MET A 141 7.63 10.29 10.47
N ARG A 142 8.30 10.36 11.63
CA ARG A 142 9.62 9.76 11.78
C ARG A 142 9.59 8.25 11.56
N TYR A 143 8.64 7.55 12.19
CA TYR A 143 8.52 6.10 12.07
C TYR A 143 8.18 5.67 10.63
N THR A 144 7.26 6.37 10.00
CA THR A 144 6.90 6.13 8.59
C THR A 144 8.09 6.34 7.67
N LYS A 145 8.82 7.45 7.83
CA LYS A 145 10.03 7.74 7.05
C LYS A 145 11.05 6.62 7.14
N ASP A 146 11.40 6.20 8.36
CA ASP A 146 12.39 5.14 8.57
C ASP A 146 11.96 3.82 7.89
N THR A 147 10.67 3.46 8.03
CA THR A 147 10.12 2.24 7.42
C THR A 147 10.10 2.34 5.89
N CYS A 148 9.54 3.41 5.34
CA CYS A 148 9.39 3.59 3.89
C CYS A 148 10.74 3.68 3.16
N MET A 149 11.74 4.32 3.77
CA MET A 149 13.07 4.40 3.15
C MET A 149 13.79 3.05 3.16
N ASN A 150 13.55 2.19 4.14
CA ASN A 150 14.03 0.81 4.12
C ASN A 150 13.34 -0.02 3.02
N MET A 151 12.02 0.13 2.84
CA MET A 151 11.28 -0.52 1.77
C MET A 151 11.72 -0.03 0.38
N ALA A 152 11.85 1.28 0.18
CA ALA A 152 12.34 1.84 -1.08
C ALA A 152 13.76 1.33 -1.44
N ARG A 153 14.62 1.14 -0.43
CA ARG A 153 15.94 0.54 -0.62
C ARG A 153 15.83 -0.92 -1.04
N ALA A 154 14.97 -1.72 -0.39
CA ALA A 154 14.74 -3.10 -0.76
C ALA A 154 14.21 -3.22 -2.21
N CYS A 155 13.24 -2.39 -2.59
CA CYS A 155 12.76 -2.31 -3.97
C CYS A 155 13.87 -1.94 -4.98
N TYR A 156 14.74 -0.97 -4.64
CA TYR A 156 15.86 -0.58 -5.48
C TYR A 156 16.90 -1.70 -5.66
N GLU A 157 17.15 -2.47 -4.61
CA GLU A 157 18.16 -3.52 -4.62
C GLU A 157 17.67 -4.83 -5.26
N GLN A 158 16.40 -5.17 -5.09
CA GLN A 158 15.83 -6.46 -5.44
C GLN A 158 14.84 -6.40 -6.60
N GLY A 159 14.03 -5.33 -6.71
CA GLY A 159 12.96 -5.20 -7.71
C GLY A 159 13.32 -4.33 -8.91
N PHE A 160 14.24 -3.37 -8.77
CA PHE A 160 14.64 -2.48 -9.85
C PHE A 160 15.74 -3.09 -10.72
N ARG A 161 15.43 -3.30 -12.01
CA ARG A 161 16.37 -3.83 -12.99
C ARG A 161 17.21 -2.70 -13.59
N LYS A 162 18.48 -2.62 -13.18
CA LYS A 162 19.38 -1.48 -13.47
C LYS A 162 19.78 -1.40 -14.94
N GLU A 163 19.71 -2.51 -15.68
CA GLU A 163 20.13 -2.64 -17.05
C GLU A 163 19.22 -1.88 -18.03
N ASP A 164 17.93 -1.90 -17.78
CA ASP A 164 16.93 -1.29 -18.67
C ASP A 164 15.91 -0.39 -17.95
N GLY A 165 15.96 -0.34 -16.63
CA GLY A 165 15.10 0.54 -15.84
C GLY A 165 13.73 -0.04 -15.48
N ALA A 166 13.46 -1.31 -15.77
CA ALA A 166 12.19 -1.93 -15.42
C ALA A 166 12.07 -2.20 -13.92
N MET A 167 10.88 -1.98 -13.37
CA MET A 167 10.48 -2.55 -12.09
C MET A 167 9.91 -3.96 -12.32
N LEU A 168 10.45 -4.94 -11.60
CA LEU A 168 9.92 -6.30 -11.58
C LEU A 168 8.55 -6.34 -10.89
N SER A 169 7.69 -7.29 -11.30
CA SER A 169 6.34 -7.44 -10.73
C SER A 169 6.39 -8.19 -9.40
N GLU A 170 6.53 -9.50 -9.48
CA GLU A 170 6.39 -10.41 -8.36
C GLU A 170 7.61 -11.32 -8.22
N TYR A 171 7.93 -11.65 -6.97
CA TYR A 171 9.01 -12.57 -6.63
C TYR A 171 8.56 -13.49 -5.49
N ASP A 172 8.75 -14.79 -5.65
CA ASP A 172 8.57 -15.78 -4.60
C ASP A 172 9.94 -16.21 -4.04
N PRO A 173 10.30 -15.79 -2.82
CA PRO A 173 11.58 -16.11 -2.22
C PRO A 173 11.76 -17.59 -1.87
N VAL A 174 10.67 -18.36 -1.76
CA VAL A 174 10.73 -19.81 -1.47
C VAL A 174 11.17 -20.59 -2.69
N THR A 175 10.61 -20.25 -3.86
CA THR A 175 10.89 -20.96 -5.11
C THR A 175 11.98 -20.27 -5.93
N GLY A 176 12.30 -19.01 -5.62
CA GLY A 176 13.18 -18.16 -6.42
C GLY A 176 12.57 -17.74 -7.76
N HIS A 177 11.25 -17.89 -7.93
CA HIS A 177 10.56 -17.56 -9.16
C HIS A 177 10.23 -16.07 -9.21
N SER A 178 10.57 -15.41 -10.30
CA SER A 178 10.10 -14.07 -10.65
C SER A 178 9.08 -14.15 -11.77
N SER A 179 8.03 -13.33 -11.68
CA SER A 179 7.08 -13.17 -12.79
C SER A 179 7.81 -12.72 -14.07
N PRO A 180 7.60 -13.37 -15.21
CA PRO A 180 8.17 -12.91 -16.47
C PRO A 180 7.40 -11.72 -17.06
N PHE A 181 6.25 -11.38 -16.50
CA PHE A 181 5.41 -10.30 -16.97
C PHE A 181 5.70 -9.02 -16.21
N LEU A 182 5.63 -7.89 -16.91
CA LEU A 182 5.74 -6.55 -16.34
C LEU A 182 4.44 -5.82 -16.64
N SER A 183 3.93 -5.09 -15.66
CA SER A 183 2.72 -4.29 -15.82
C SER A 183 3.07 -2.80 -15.89
N TRP A 184 2.27 -2.04 -16.61
CA TRP A 184 2.45 -0.59 -16.78
C TRP A 184 2.32 0.18 -15.47
N TRP A 185 1.42 -0.26 -14.59
CA TRP A 185 1.15 0.44 -13.33
C TRP A 185 2.34 0.35 -12.36
N GLU A 186 3.01 -0.80 -12.27
CA GLU A 186 4.20 -1.00 -11.42
C GLU A 186 5.34 -0.06 -11.82
N GLN A 187 5.50 0.16 -13.13
CA GLN A 187 6.50 1.09 -13.64
C GLN A 187 6.19 2.54 -13.20
N ASN A 188 4.92 2.94 -13.30
CA ASN A 188 4.49 4.27 -12.91
C ASN A 188 4.59 4.48 -11.39
N GLU A 189 4.23 3.48 -10.60
CA GLU A 189 4.42 3.53 -9.14
C GLU A 189 5.91 3.61 -8.75
N ALA A 190 6.77 2.91 -9.49
CA ALA A 190 8.21 3.03 -9.29
C ALA A 190 8.75 4.45 -9.61
N VAL A 191 8.20 5.11 -10.64
CA VAL A 191 8.54 6.52 -10.92
C VAL A 191 8.23 7.40 -9.71
N VAL A 192 7.02 7.30 -9.16
CA VAL A 192 6.56 8.14 -8.03
C VAL A 192 7.30 7.79 -6.76
N GLY A 193 7.40 6.50 -6.43
CA GLY A 193 8.00 6.05 -5.18
C GLY A 193 9.51 6.32 -5.10
N PHE A 194 10.25 6.12 -6.19
CA PHE A 194 11.67 6.48 -6.22
C PHE A 194 11.89 8.00 -6.22
N LEU A 195 11.02 8.78 -6.90
CA LEU A 195 11.07 10.24 -6.81
C LEU A 195 10.86 10.70 -5.36
N ASN A 196 9.86 10.17 -4.68
CA ASN A 196 9.62 10.46 -3.26
C ASN A 196 10.82 10.05 -2.38
N ALA A 197 11.42 8.88 -2.63
CA ALA A 197 12.61 8.46 -1.91
C ALA A 197 13.80 9.42 -2.10
N TRP A 198 13.98 9.96 -3.32
CA TRP A 198 14.98 11.00 -3.56
C TRP A 198 14.66 12.30 -2.81
N GLU A 199 13.43 12.78 -2.87
CA GLU A 199 13.02 14.00 -2.15
C GLU A 199 13.27 13.89 -0.63
N VAL A 200 13.05 12.70 -0.06
CA VAL A 200 13.19 12.44 1.37
C VAL A 200 14.65 12.25 1.81
N THR A 201 15.50 11.64 0.95
CA THR A 201 16.87 11.23 1.30
C THR A 201 17.95 12.09 0.67
N GLY A 202 17.68 12.68 -0.50
CA GLY A 202 18.69 13.36 -1.34
C GLY A 202 19.65 12.42 -2.06
N GLU A 203 19.38 11.08 -2.05
CA GLU A 203 20.26 10.11 -2.72
C GLU A 203 19.96 10.03 -4.21
N GLU A 204 20.88 10.51 -5.05
CA GLU A 204 20.76 10.60 -6.52
C GLU A 204 20.41 9.26 -7.20
N LYS A 205 20.75 8.12 -6.61
CA LYS A 205 20.41 6.82 -7.16
C LYS A 205 18.90 6.61 -7.33
N TYR A 206 18.08 7.22 -6.45
CA TYR A 206 16.62 7.13 -6.53
C TYR A 206 16.06 8.03 -7.64
N LEU A 207 16.63 9.22 -7.85
CA LEU A 207 16.26 10.07 -8.99
C LEU A 207 16.61 9.36 -10.32
N ASP A 208 17.80 8.77 -10.42
CA ASP A 208 18.20 7.99 -11.61
C ASP A 208 17.24 6.80 -11.84
N ALA A 209 16.86 6.08 -10.78
CA ALA A 209 15.90 4.98 -10.88
C ALA A 209 14.52 5.46 -11.35
N SER A 210 14.01 6.55 -10.79
CA SER A 210 12.73 7.15 -11.20
C SER A 210 12.73 7.52 -12.68
N LEU A 211 13.79 8.20 -13.15
CA LEU A 211 13.92 8.57 -14.56
C LEU A 211 14.01 7.38 -15.49
N LYS A 212 14.74 6.33 -15.10
CA LYS A 212 14.84 5.09 -15.88
C LYS A 212 13.50 4.34 -15.95
N CYS A 213 12.76 4.24 -14.84
CA CYS A 213 11.42 3.66 -14.85
C CYS A 213 10.47 4.44 -15.78
N PHE A 214 10.56 5.78 -15.76
CA PHE A 214 9.78 6.63 -16.67
C PHE A 214 10.12 6.38 -18.15
N GLU A 215 11.40 6.32 -18.49
CA GLU A 215 11.83 6.03 -19.86
C GLU A 215 11.39 4.62 -20.29
N PHE A 216 11.54 3.61 -19.43
CA PHE A 216 11.06 2.26 -19.69
C PHE A 216 9.54 2.22 -19.91
N ALA A 217 8.76 2.88 -19.05
CA ALA A 217 7.31 2.94 -19.21
C ALA A 217 6.91 3.61 -20.51
N ARG A 218 7.56 4.72 -20.87
CA ARG A 218 7.31 5.47 -22.11
C ARG A 218 7.61 4.62 -23.36
N GLU A 219 8.69 3.85 -23.33
CA GLU A 219 9.12 3.06 -24.51
C GLU A 219 8.30 1.78 -24.71
N HIS A 220 7.73 1.21 -23.63
CA HIS A 220 7.11 -0.13 -23.70
C HIS A 220 5.59 -0.11 -23.51
N PHE A 221 5.01 0.94 -22.92
CA PHE A 221 3.60 0.99 -22.57
C PHE A 221 2.83 2.20 -23.13
N VAL A 222 3.51 3.12 -23.81
CA VAL A 222 2.87 4.28 -24.45
C VAL A 222 2.92 4.08 -25.97
N ASP A 223 1.74 4.11 -26.63
CA ASP A 223 1.58 4.03 -28.10
C ASP A 223 2.00 5.31 -28.82
#